data_d67fd98a130295b68e921807bfb7132b
#
_entry.id   d67fd98a130295b68e921807bfb7132b
#
_cell.length_a   1.000
_cell.length_b   1.000
_cell.length_c   1.000
_cell.angle_alpha   90.00
_cell.angle_beta   90.00
_cell.angle_gamma   90.00
#
_symmetry.space_group_name_H-M   'P 1'
#
loop_
_entity.id
_entity.type
_entity.pdbx_description
1 polymer ?
#
loop_
_entity_poly.entity_id
_entity_poly.type
_entity_poly.pdbx_seq_one_letter_code
_entity_poly.pdbx_strand_id
1 'polypeptide(L)'
;MKQLLSAASLGLAFSAFAQTPCVDGFADGYPCSGLDLLSVRTLEELGGGANGNDCWGWVDASSQREFVLFGRHDGLSIVDVTDAVNPTFVGRVPTATTPSLWRDVKVHNNHAFIVSEAANHGMQVVDLTQVLEVMEGPEVLTPVASYIGFGNAHNIAINEQTGFAYAVGTNTAGGGLHAIDISNPAAPSVAGTNDGPYTHDAQVVLYDGPDADYAGKEVAFCFNGSGGVAIVDVTDKSDMVQIAAFNYSQSAYTHQGWLDEDGRFLYFNDELDESNYGNGTRTYIADVSDLDAPVVIGFYEADNTSVDHNLYVRGNKIFASNYLSGLRVSEIGPNGNLTPYAYFDTNPDTDSVAFYGTWSNYPYFPSGNIAISCRSVGLFMVSDPTYDPTNVGELALAETTLNAYPNPAQSVLTLEGMPRAAFVRVVNALGQEVVARRAVPGLTGLSFDIGHLAEGMHVVHAETKEGQVQSVQVLIQR
;
A
#
# COMPACT_ATOMS: atom_id res chain seq x y z
N MET A 1 -56.82 2.74 -48.82
CA MET A 1 -55.81 3.60 -48.17
C MET A 1 -55.26 2.86 -46.97
N LYS A 2 -54.06 2.28 -47.08
CA LYS A 2 -53.33 1.66 -45.95
C LYS A 2 -52.27 2.66 -45.50
N GLN A 3 -52.38 3.18 -44.27
CA GLN A 3 -51.33 3.98 -43.65
C GLN A 3 -50.24 3.04 -43.10
N LEU A 4 -49.02 3.23 -43.57
CA LEU A 4 -47.81 2.65 -43.00
C LEU A 4 -47.38 3.54 -41.81
N LEU A 5 -47.43 3.01 -40.60
CA LEU A 5 -46.75 3.59 -39.48
C LEU A 5 -45.24 3.18 -39.54
N SER A 6 -44.42 4.19 -39.73
CA SER A 6 -42.96 4.06 -39.60
C SER A 6 -42.60 4.18 -38.11
N ALA A 7 -42.11 3.10 -37.51
CA ALA A 7 -41.52 3.14 -36.17
C ALA A 7 -40.06 3.60 -36.27
N ALA A 8 -39.78 4.80 -35.81
CA ALA A 8 -38.40 5.27 -35.63
C ALA A 8 -37.85 4.67 -34.34
N SER A 9 -36.92 3.70 -34.46
CA SER A 9 -36.13 3.23 -33.34
C SER A 9 -35.08 4.27 -33.00
N LEU A 10 -35.23 4.96 -31.87
CA LEU A 10 -34.15 5.72 -31.25
C LEU A 10 -33.11 4.72 -30.73
N GLY A 11 -32.05 4.59 -31.44
CA GLY A 11 -30.85 3.90 -30.91
C GLY A 11 -30.19 4.81 -29.86
N LEU A 12 -30.27 4.42 -28.60
CA LEU A 12 -29.39 4.95 -27.57
C LEU A 12 -27.96 4.48 -27.93
N ALA A 13 -27.15 5.41 -28.41
CA ALA A 13 -25.73 5.20 -28.51
C ALA A 13 -25.17 5.19 -27.08
N PHE A 14 -24.91 4.01 -26.54
CA PHE A 14 -24.02 3.87 -25.40
C PHE A 14 -22.62 4.28 -25.90
N SER A 15 -22.15 5.43 -25.48
CA SER A 15 -20.72 5.75 -25.61
C SER A 15 -19.99 4.75 -24.72
N ALA A 16 -19.39 3.72 -25.32
CA ALA A 16 -18.39 2.93 -24.63
C ALA A 16 -17.26 3.90 -24.34
N PHE A 17 -17.00 4.19 -23.08
CA PHE A 17 -15.77 4.85 -22.66
C PHE A 17 -14.64 3.89 -23.06
N ALA A 18 -13.76 4.32 -23.93
CA ALA A 18 -12.57 3.59 -24.31
C ALA A 18 -11.40 4.19 -23.53
N GLN A 19 -10.44 3.33 -23.14
CA GLN A 19 -9.12 3.78 -22.67
C GLN A 19 -8.63 4.92 -23.60
N THR A 20 -8.12 6.00 -23.02
CA THR A 20 -7.56 7.12 -23.75
C THR A 20 -6.04 7.05 -23.68
N PRO A 21 -5.38 6.62 -24.77
CA PRO A 21 -3.92 6.55 -24.80
C PRO A 21 -3.27 7.93 -24.63
N CYS A 22 -2.09 7.94 -24.01
CA CYS A 22 -1.25 9.12 -23.96
C CYS A 22 -0.58 9.34 -25.32
N VAL A 23 -1.12 10.28 -26.10
CA VAL A 23 -0.63 10.59 -27.46
C VAL A 23 -0.19 12.03 -27.51
N ASP A 24 0.99 12.28 -28.08
CA ASP A 24 1.59 13.61 -28.19
C ASP A 24 1.66 14.38 -26.86
N GLY A 25 1.81 13.63 -25.73
CA GLY A 25 1.95 14.17 -24.38
C GLY A 25 0.63 14.44 -23.65
N PHE A 26 -0.52 13.99 -24.19
CA PHE A 26 -1.83 14.20 -23.57
C PHE A 26 -2.75 12.98 -23.66
N ALA A 27 -3.58 12.79 -22.61
CA ALA A 27 -4.71 11.89 -22.58
C ALA A 27 -5.93 12.66 -22.08
N ASP A 28 -6.96 12.86 -22.91
CA ASP A 28 -8.18 13.63 -22.63
C ASP A 28 -7.91 15.05 -22.03
N GLY A 29 -6.87 15.71 -22.52
CA GLY A 29 -6.47 17.07 -22.06
C GLY A 29 -5.55 17.08 -20.82
N TYR A 30 -5.30 15.94 -20.19
CA TYR A 30 -4.34 15.80 -19.09
C TYR A 30 -2.93 15.53 -19.65
N PRO A 31 -1.90 16.29 -19.23
CA PRO A 31 -0.53 16.00 -19.62
C PRO A 31 -0.06 14.64 -19.10
N CYS A 32 0.63 13.88 -19.94
CA CYS A 32 1.07 12.54 -19.60
C CYS A 32 2.32 12.10 -20.37
N SER A 33 2.97 11.07 -19.87
CA SER A 33 4.00 10.33 -20.57
C SER A 33 4.04 8.89 -20.02
N GLY A 34 3.94 7.89 -20.88
CA GLY A 34 4.05 6.49 -20.51
C GLY A 34 2.88 5.93 -19.69
N LEU A 35 1.84 6.73 -19.41
CA LEU A 35 0.61 6.30 -18.72
C LEU A 35 -0.61 6.68 -19.54
N ASP A 36 -1.51 5.72 -19.73
CA ASP A 36 -2.80 5.91 -20.40
C ASP A 36 -3.90 6.18 -19.39
N LEU A 37 -4.87 7.03 -19.74
CA LEU A 37 -6.05 7.28 -18.93
C LEU A 37 -7.09 6.19 -19.17
N LEU A 38 -7.54 5.52 -18.12
CA LEU A 38 -8.65 4.56 -18.17
C LEU A 38 -9.98 5.25 -17.86
N SER A 39 -10.06 6.00 -16.77
CA SER A 39 -11.26 6.73 -16.39
C SER A 39 -10.98 7.84 -15.37
N VAL A 40 -11.94 8.77 -15.28
CA VAL A 40 -12.06 9.76 -14.20
C VAL A 40 -13.42 9.61 -13.56
N ARG A 41 -13.47 9.59 -12.22
CA ARG A 41 -14.71 9.71 -11.45
C ARG A 41 -14.62 10.95 -10.58
N THR A 42 -15.52 11.89 -10.83
CA THR A 42 -15.58 13.15 -10.09
C THR A 42 -16.04 12.96 -8.65
N LEU A 43 -15.74 13.91 -7.78
CA LEU A 43 -16.22 13.90 -6.40
C LEU A 43 -17.75 13.75 -6.33
N GLU A 44 -18.49 14.35 -7.26
CA GLU A 44 -19.95 14.24 -7.33
C GLU A 44 -20.40 12.81 -7.64
N GLU A 45 -19.77 12.14 -8.63
CA GLU A 45 -20.04 10.74 -8.97
C GLU A 45 -19.65 9.77 -7.86
N LEU A 46 -18.70 10.16 -7.00
CA LEU A 46 -18.26 9.39 -5.83
C LEU A 46 -19.09 9.68 -4.57
N GLY A 47 -20.23 10.36 -4.70
CA GLY A 47 -21.15 10.65 -3.59
C GLY A 47 -21.04 12.06 -3.03
N GLY A 48 -20.35 12.96 -3.71
CA GLY A 48 -20.21 14.38 -3.37
C GLY A 48 -19.13 14.64 -2.30
N GLY A 49 -19.17 15.84 -1.76
CA GLY A 49 -18.19 16.29 -0.78
C GLY A 49 -17.28 17.39 -1.33
N ALA A 50 -16.61 18.11 -0.42
CA ALA A 50 -15.79 19.27 -0.79
C ALA A 50 -14.41 18.88 -1.32
N ASN A 51 -13.86 17.75 -0.84
CA ASN A 51 -12.51 17.28 -1.15
C ASN A 51 -12.40 15.77 -1.08
N GLY A 52 -11.54 15.19 -1.93
CA GLY A 52 -10.93 13.89 -1.73
C GLY A 52 -9.74 14.00 -0.76
N ASN A 53 -9.23 12.86 -0.32
CA ASN A 53 -8.00 12.73 0.45
C ASN A 53 -7.32 11.39 0.14
N ASP A 54 -6.84 10.63 1.10
CA ASP A 54 -6.10 9.41 0.85
C ASP A 54 -6.95 8.33 0.15
N CYS A 55 -6.28 7.36 -0.44
CA CYS A 55 -6.91 6.18 -1.02
C CYS A 55 -6.08 4.92 -0.74
N TRP A 56 -6.77 3.79 -0.76
CA TRP A 56 -6.12 2.48 -0.71
C TRP A 56 -6.84 1.50 -1.63
N GLY A 57 -6.16 0.41 -1.99
CA GLY A 57 -6.76 -0.65 -2.79
C GLY A 57 -7.18 -1.85 -1.95
N TRP A 58 -8.13 -2.60 -2.44
CA TRP A 58 -8.50 -3.92 -1.95
C TRP A 58 -8.78 -4.85 -3.12
N VAL A 59 -8.30 -6.08 -3.00
CA VAL A 59 -8.59 -7.17 -3.95
C VAL A 59 -9.31 -8.28 -3.21
N ASP A 60 -10.51 -8.63 -3.66
CA ASP A 60 -11.18 -9.81 -3.14
C ASP A 60 -10.53 -11.09 -3.70
N ALA A 61 -9.92 -11.87 -2.83
CA ALA A 61 -9.17 -13.05 -3.22
C ALA A 61 -10.03 -14.14 -3.90
N SER A 62 -11.34 -14.16 -3.62
CA SER A 62 -12.25 -15.18 -4.14
C SER A 62 -12.74 -14.87 -5.56
N SER A 63 -13.05 -13.61 -5.84
CA SER A 63 -13.57 -13.15 -7.14
C SER A 63 -12.51 -12.46 -8.01
N GLN A 64 -11.35 -12.12 -7.45
CA GLN A 64 -10.30 -11.33 -8.09
C GLN A 64 -10.77 -9.93 -8.51
N ARG A 65 -11.85 -9.44 -7.90
CA ARG A 65 -12.33 -8.08 -8.10
C ARG A 65 -11.42 -7.09 -7.37
N GLU A 66 -11.18 -5.97 -8.05
CA GLU A 66 -10.33 -4.87 -7.55
C GLU A 66 -11.20 -3.69 -7.13
N PHE A 67 -10.89 -3.09 -5.97
CA PHE A 67 -11.66 -1.99 -5.40
C PHE A 67 -10.73 -0.88 -4.92
N VAL A 68 -11.12 0.37 -5.18
CA VAL A 68 -10.51 1.54 -4.58
C VAL A 68 -11.36 2.01 -3.40
N LEU A 69 -10.71 2.20 -2.27
CA LEU A 69 -11.23 2.88 -1.10
C LEU A 69 -10.79 4.34 -1.20
N PHE A 70 -11.71 5.21 -1.61
CA PHE A 70 -11.43 6.62 -1.86
C PHE A 70 -11.91 7.47 -0.68
N GLY A 71 -10.97 8.05 0.05
CA GLY A 71 -11.25 8.93 1.18
C GLY A 71 -11.84 10.27 0.74
N ARG A 72 -12.86 10.71 1.47
CA ARG A 72 -13.49 12.00 1.30
C ARG A 72 -13.57 12.72 2.63
N HIS A 73 -13.72 14.04 2.61
CA HIS A 73 -13.80 14.81 3.86
C HIS A 73 -14.98 14.38 4.76
N ASP A 74 -16.06 13.80 4.21
CA ASP A 74 -17.26 13.36 4.92
C ASP A 74 -17.42 11.85 5.05
N GLY A 75 -16.41 11.07 4.66
CA GLY A 75 -16.44 9.61 4.75
C GLY A 75 -15.51 8.91 3.77
N LEU A 76 -15.89 7.71 3.33
CA LEU A 76 -15.18 6.88 2.39
C LEU A 76 -16.12 6.43 1.28
N SER A 77 -15.65 6.38 0.04
CA SER A 77 -16.32 5.75 -1.10
C SER A 77 -15.58 4.47 -1.48
N ILE A 78 -16.31 3.41 -1.75
CA ILE A 78 -15.77 2.14 -2.24
C ILE A 78 -16.17 1.99 -3.69
N VAL A 79 -15.18 1.89 -4.57
CA VAL A 79 -15.37 1.88 -6.03
C VAL A 79 -14.84 0.56 -6.56
N ASP A 80 -15.68 -0.22 -7.22
CA ASP A 80 -15.24 -1.37 -8.00
C ASP A 80 -14.55 -0.89 -9.27
N VAL A 81 -13.27 -1.22 -9.40
CA VAL A 81 -12.40 -0.85 -10.50
C VAL A 81 -11.93 -2.07 -11.30
N THR A 82 -12.60 -3.22 -11.14
CA THR A 82 -12.34 -4.44 -11.91
C THR A 82 -12.42 -4.18 -13.41
N ASP A 83 -13.41 -3.39 -13.85
CA ASP A 83 -13.39 -2.70 -15.12
C ASP A 83 -12.96 -1.24 -14.89
N ALA A 84 -11.66 -0.99 -14.96
CA ALA A 84 -11.09 0.31 -14.66
C ALA A 84 -11.48 1.42 -15.66
N VAL A 85 -12.04 1.04 -16.82
CA VAL A 85 -12.59 1.98 -17.81
C VAL A 85 -14.00 2.42 -17.40
N ASN A 86 -14.75 1.54 -16.73
CA ASN A 86 -16.11 1.80 -16.25
C ASN A 86 -16.26 1.53 -14.73
N PRO A 87 -15.53 2.24 -13.86
CA PRO A 87 -15.60 2.02 -12.41
C PRO A 87 -17.01 2.24 -11.87
N THR A 88 -17.40 1.42 -10.90
CA THR A 88 -18.72 1.46 -10.28
C THR A 88 -18.62 1.85 -8.81
N PHE A 89 -19.28 2.91 -8.40
CA PHE A 89 -19.40 3.30 -6.99
C PHE A 89 -20.39 2.38 -6.28
N VAL A 90 -19.87 1.45 -5.45
CA VAL A 90 -20.65 0.36 -4.85
C VAL A 90 -20.94 0.55 -3.37
N GLY A 91 -20.15 1.33 -2.64
CA GLY A 91 -20.35 1.47 -1.20
C GLY A 91 -19.87 2.80 -0.65
N ARG A 92 -20.49 3.26 0.44
CA ARG A 92 -20.04 4.43 1.19
C ARG A 92 -20.02 4.15 2.68
N VAL A 93 -19.02 4.70 3.37
CA VAL A 93 -18.93 4.72 4.82
C VAL A 93 -18.99 6.19 5.28
N PRO A 94 -20.05 6.63 5.95
CA PRO A 94 -20.10 7.98 6.53
C PRO A 94 -19.02 8.16 7.60
N THR A 95 -18.50 9.39 7.74
CA THR A 95 -17.58 9.70 8.84
C THR A 95 -18.23 9.43 10.20
N ALA A 96 -17.46 8.93 11.17
CA ALA A 96 -17.97 8.63 12.50
C ALA A 96 -18.46 9.87 13.27
N THR A 97 -17.85 11.02 12.98
CA THR A 97 -18.17 12.30 13.64
C THR A 97 -18.29 13.43 12.60
N THR A 98 -17.52 14.50 12.77
CA THR A 98 -17.56 15.66 11.87
C THR A 98 -16.71 15.44 10.63
N PRO A 99 -17.00 16.10 9.51
CA PRO A 99 -16.11 16.10 8.35
C PRO A 99 -14.71 16.60 8.70
N SER A 100 -13.70 16.02 8.05
CA SER A 100 -12.29 16.41 8.15
C SER A 100 -11.62 16.24 6.80
N LEU A 101 -10.72 17.14 6.44
CA LEU A 101 -9.91 17.01 5.24
C LEU A 101 -8.95 15.82 5.35
N TRP A 102 -8.41 15.58 6.55
CA TRP A 102 -7.42 14.54 6.82
C TRP A 102 -8.10 13.24 7.25
N ARG A 103 -7.95 12.25 6.42
CA ARG A 103 -8.47 10.89 6.61
C ARG A 103 -7.55 9.93 5.87
N ASP A 104 -7.24 8.82 6.54
CA ASP A 104 -6.47 7.72 5.95
C ASP A 104 -7.21 6.39 6.10
N VAL A 105 -6.90 5.45 5.21
CA VAL A 105 -7.48 4.12 5.16
C VAL A 105 -6.45 3.10 4.72
N LYS A 106 -6.41 1.97 5.41
CA LYS A 106 -5.65 0.78 5.01
C LYS A 106 -6.55 -0.44 5.12
N VAL A 107 -6.12 -1.56 4.52
CA VAL A 107 -6.90 -2.80 4.44
C VAL A 107 -6.12 -3.95 5.05
N HIS A 108 -6.82 -4.80 5.80
CA HIS A 108 -6.30 -6.08 6.28
C HIS A 108 -7.46 -7.08 6.44
N ASN A 109 -7.26 -8.35 6.03
CA ASN A 109 -8.25 -9.43 6.16
C ASN A 109 -9.66 -9.02 5.71
N ASN A 110 -9.79 -8.46 4.49
CA ASN A 110 -11.05 -7.97 3.92
C ASN A 110 -11.77 -6.88 4.73
N HIS A 111 -11.05 -6.18 5.61
CA HIS A 111 -11.60 -5.07 6.38
C HIS A 111 -10.85 -3.78 6.09
N ALA A 112 -11.60 -2.69 5.96
CA ALA A 112 -11.04 -1.34 5.93
C ALA A 112 -10.90 -0.80 7.35
N PHE A 113 -9.75 -0.21 7.63
CA PHE A 113 -9.44 0.50 8.87
C PHE A 113 -9.29 1.98 8.54
N ILE A 114 -10.22 2.81 9.04
CA ILE A 114 -10.38 4.20 8.62
C ILE A 114 -10.15 5.10 9.84
N VAL A 115 -9.18 5.99 9.73
CA VAL A 115 -8.88 7.01 10.74
C VAL A 115 -9.18 8.42 10.21
N SER A 116 -9.24 9.40 11.10
CA SER A 116 -9.43 10.80 10.73
C SER A 116 -8.94 11.73 11.85
N GLU A 117 -8.55 12.94 11.50
CA GLU A 117 -8.27 14.01 12.47
C GLU A 117 -9.53 14.61 13.09
N ALA A 118 -10.72 14.24 12.63
CA ALA A 118 -11.97 14.70 13.26
C ALA A 118 -12.02 14.27 14.74
N ALA A 119 -12.37 15.21 15.61
CA ALA A 119 -12.44 14.95 17.04
C ALA A 119 -13.39 13.79 17.38
N ASN A 120 -12.93 12.89 18.24
CA ASN A 120 -13.63 11.68 18.69
C ASN A 120 -14.03 10.71 17.55
N HIS A 121 -13.31 10.73 16.43
CA HIS A 121 -13.53 9.81 15.33
C HIS A 121 -13.09 8.39 15.70
N GLY A 122 -11.92 8.26 16.34
CA GLY A 122 -11.29 6.97 16.58
C GLY A 122 -10.90 6.27 15.27
N MET A 123 -11.03 4.96 15.23
CA MET A 123 -10.85 4.14 14.03
C MET A 123 -12.13 3.34 13.75
N GLN A 124 -12.71 3.53 12.56
CA GLN A 124 -13.83 2.69 12.07
C GLN A 124 -13.24 1.44 11.40
N VAL A 125 -13.86 0.28 11.63
CA VAL A 125 -13.53 -0.99 10.96
C VAL A 125 -14.74 -1.46 10.17
N VAL A 126 -14.55 -1.67 8.87
CA VAL A 126 -15.64 -2.01 7.94
C VAL A 126 -15.31 -3.31 7.21
N ASP A 127 -16.21 -4.28 7.27
CA ASP A 127 -16.13 -5.50 6.47
C ASP A 127 -16.45 -5.18 5.01
N LEU A 128 -15.45 -5.33 4.15
CA LEU A 128 -15.52 -5.02 2.72
C LEU A 128 -16.30 -6.07 1.92
N THR A 129 -16.47 -7.28 2.46
CA THR A 129 -17.23 -8.33 1.75
C THR A 129 -18.69 -7.93 1.49
N GLN A 130 -19.21 -6.96 2.26
CA GLN A 130 -20.56 -6.43 2.08
C GLN A 130 -20.79 -5.82 0.68
N VAL A 131 -19.74 -5.32 -0.01
CA VAL A 131 -19.91 -4.73 -1.35
C VAL A 131 -19.91 -5.78 -2.48
N LEU A 132 -19.55 -7.03 -2.21
CA LEU A 132 -19.45 -8.05 -3.25
C LEU A 132 -20.80 -8.39 -3.89
N GLU A 133 -21.88 -8.27 -3.14
CA GLU A 133 -23.25 -8.54 -3.58
C GLU A 133 -23.99 -7.31 -4.10
N VAL A 134 -23.35 -6.14 -4.08
CA VAL A 134 -23.98 -4.89 -4.55
C VAL A 134 -24.02 -4.86 -6.09
N MET A 135 -25.21 -4.95 -6.64
CA MET A 135 -25.46 -4.92 -8.09
C MET A 135 -25.80 -3.52 -8.58
N GLU A 136 -26.45 -2.72 -7.76
CA GLU A 136 -26.78 -1.31 -8.02
C GLU A 136 -26.44 -0.53 -6.75
N GLY A 137 -25.48 0.37 -6.81
CA GLY A 137 -24.97 1.06 -5.63
C GLY A 137 -25.25 2.56 -5.64
N PRO A 138 -24.67 3.27 -4.67
CA PRO A 138 -23.88 2.74 -3.55
C PRO A 138 -24.75 2.34 -2.34
N GLU A 139 -24.35 1.30 -1.62
CA GLU A 139 -24.89 0.98 -0.30
C GLU A 139 -24.16 1.72 0.83
N VAL A 140 -24.89 2.04 1.90
CA VAL A 140 -24.29 2.64 3.11
C VAL A 140 -23.85 1.52 4.03
N LEU A 141 -22.54 1.37 4.19
CA LEU A 141 -21.96 0.34 5.04
C LEU A 141 -21.89 0.80 6.49
N THR A 142 -22.15 -0.13 7.39
CA THR A 142 -22.03 0.10 8.83
C THR A 142 -20.74 -0.54 9.34
N PRO A 143 -19.90 0.19 10.10
CA PRO A 143 -18.71 -0.39 10.71
C PRO A 143 -19.05 -1.58 11.60
N VAL A 144 -18.27 -2.67 11.50
CA VAL A 144 -18.38 -3.85 12.37
C VAL A 144 -17.77 -3.59 13.74
N ALA A 145 -16.84 -2.61 13.81
CA ALA A 145 -16.25 -2.15 15.06
C ALA A 145 -15.88 -0.66 14.95
N SER A 146 -15.76 -0.02 16.12
CA SER A 146 -15.17 1.30 16.29
C SER A 146 -14.18 1.24 17.45
N TYR A 147 -12.91 1.50 17.17
CA TYR A 147 -11.88 1.57 18.19
C TYR A 147 -11.75 3.01 18.69
N ILE A 148 -11.85 3.18 20.00
CA ILE A 148 -11.84 4.50 20.68
C ILE A 148 -10.66 4.66 21.64
N GLY A 149 -9.59 3.88 21.47
CA GLY A 149 -8.37 3.99 22.27
C GLY A 149 -7.61 5.30 22.04
N PHE A 150 -7.94 6.02 20.98
CA PHE A 150 -7.59 7.41 20.71
C PHE A 150 -8.82 8.19 20.19
N GLY A 151 -8.78 9.53 20.26
CA GLY A 151 -9.87 10.37 19.78
C GLY A 151 -9.78 10.72 18.30
N ASN A 152 -8.56 10.85 17.77
CA ASN A 152 -8.27 11.16 16.38
C ASN A 152 -6.88 10.64 16.00
N ALA A 153 -6.64 10.46 14.71
CA ALA A 153 -5.35 10.11 14.15
C ALA A 153 -5.15 10.78 12.80
N HIS A 154 -3.90 11.07 12.45
CA HIS A 154 -3.54 11.62 11.16
C HIS A 154 -3.49 10.51 10.10
N ASN A 155 -2.64 9.50 10.30
CA ASN A 155 -2.46 8.36 9.41
C ASN A 155 -2.53 7.01 10.16
N ILE A 156 -2.58 5.93 9.39
CA ILE A 156 -2.55 4.55 9.87
C ILE A 156 -1.67 3.69 8.97
N ALA A 157 -0.70 3.00 9.55
CA ALA A 157 0.06 1.94 8.89
C ALA A 157 -0.44 0.58 9.35
N ILE A 158 -0.40 -0.42 8.48
CA ILE A 158 -0.73 -1.80 8.82
C ILE A 158 0.38 -2.72 8.36
N ASN A 159 0.87 -3.57 9.26
CA ASN A 159 1.66 -4.71 8.90
C ASN A 159 0.73 -5.92 8.73
N GLU A 160 0.40 -6.25 7.48
CA GLU A 160 -0.52 -7.33 7.16
C GLU A 160 0.00 -8.71 7.58
N GLN A 161 1.34 -8.89 7.70
CA GLN A 161 1.96 -10.16 8.07
C GLN A 161 1.81 -10.46 9.56
N THR A 162 1.78 -9.43 10.40
CA THR A 162 1.71 -9.58 11.85
C THR A 162 0.32 -9.31 12.42
N GLY A 163 -0.56 -8.65 11.65
CA GLY A 163 -1.92 -8.32 12.08
C GLY A 163 -1.96 -7.18 13.10
N PHE A 164 -1.04 -6.22 13.00
CA PHE A 164 -1.04 -5.01 13.80
C PHE A 164 -1.22 -3.76 12.93
N ALA A 165 -2.03 -2.85 13.44
CA ALA A 165 -2.15 -1.50 12.90
C ALA A 165 -1.44 -0.50 13.83
N TYR A 166 -0.91 0.56 13.25
CA TYR A 166 -0.20 1.63 13.95
C TYR A 166 -0.82 2.96 13.55
N ALA A 167 -1.64 3.51 14.43
CA ALA A 167 -2.17 4.86 14.25
C ALA A 167 -1.11 5.88 14.68
N VAL A 168 -0.90 6.92 13.87
CA VAL A 168 0.10 7.97 14.09
C VAL A 168 -0.54 9.35 14.04
N GLY A 169 0.14 10.37 14.56
CA GLY A 169 -0.46 11.69 14.71
C GLY A 169 -1.71 11.67 15.58
N THR A 170 -1.79 10.74 16.55
CA THR A 170 -2.94 10.60 17.42
C THR A 170 -2.88 11.62 18.57
N ASN A 171 -4.02 11.84 19.26
CA ASN A 171 -4.05 12.59 20.51
C ASN A 171 -3.60 11.78 21.74
N THR A 172 -2.94 10.63 21.53
CA THR A 172 -2.31 9.79 22.55
C THR A 172 -0.81 9.71 22.29
N ALA A 173 -0.01 9.26 23.26
CA ALA A 173 1.41 8.99 23.10
C ALA A 173 2.22 10.15 22.44
N GLY A 174 1.86 11.41 22.71
CA GLY A 174 2.51 12.56 22.09
C GLY A 174 2.36 12.66 20.56
N GLY A 175 1.52 11.82 19.95
CA GLY A 175 1.38 11.69 18.50
C GLY A 175 2.32 10.66 17.88
N GLY A 176 3.08 9.91 18.68
CA GLY A 176 3.90 8.78 18.23
C GLY A 176 3.07 7.54 17.90
N LEU A 177 3.71 6.38 17.87
CA LEU A 177 3.07 5.13 17.47
C LEU A 177 2.02 4.67 18.51
N HIS A 178 0.81 4.38 18.03
CA HIS A 178 -0.24 3.72 18.79
C HIS A 178 -0.56 2.37 18.12
N ALA A 179 0.01 1.29 18.66
CA ALA A 179 -0.16 -0.06 18.12
C ALA A 179 -1.48 -0.69 18.56
N ILE A 180 -2.17 -1.30 17.61
CA ILE A 180 -3.49 -1.91 17.76
C ILE A 180 -3.43 -3.34 17.23
N ASP A 181 -3.82 -4.32 18.04
CA ASP A 181 -4.05 -5.69 17.57
C ASP A 181 -5.35 -5.74 16.76
N ILE A 182 -5.22 -6.08 15.48
CA ILE A 182 -6.32 -6.20 14.52
C ILE A 182 -6.48 -7.63 14.00
N SER A 183 -5.88 -8.61 14.66
CA SER A 183 -6.03 -10.04 14.32
C SER A 183 -7.49 -10.49 14.34
N ASN A 184 -8.31 -9.84 15.17
CA ASN A 184 -9.76 -9.91 15.11
C ASN A 184 -10.33 -8.53 14.75
N PRO A 185 -10.63 -8.26 13.47
CA PRO A 185 -11.12 -6.95 13.02
C PRO A 185 -12.40 -6.47 13.71
N ALA A 186 -13.25 -7.40 14.17
CA ALA A 186 -14.48 -7.06 14.89
C ALA A 186 -14.25 -6.65 16.36
N ALA A 187 -13.04 -6.81 16.89
CA ALA A 187 -12.69 -6.49 18.27
C ALA A 187 -11.23 -6.00 18.39
N PRO A 188 -10.86 -4.88 17.71
CA PRO A 188 -9.52 -4.33 17.78
C PRO A 188 -9.19 -3.91 19.21
N SER A 189 -7.95 -4.13 19.66
CA SER A 189 -7.52 -3.80 21.02
C SER A 189 -6.14 -3.15 21.03
N VAL A 190 -5.90 -2.30 22.05
CA VAL A 190 -4.58 -1.69 22.21
C VAL A 190 -3.51 -2.75 22.45
N ALA A 191 -2.42 -2.68 21.70
CA ALA A 191 -1.25 -3.54 21.87
C ALA A 191 -0.12 -2.81 22.60
N GLY A 192 0.04 -1.50 22.39
CA GLY A 192 1.02 -0.67 23.06
C GLY A 192 1.09 0.73 22.47
N THR A 193 1.88 1.60 23.10
CA THR A 193 2.12 2.95 22.61
C THR A 193 3.60 3.31 22.77
N ASN A 194 4.12 4.15 21.88
CA ASN A 194 5.45 4.72 21.99
C ASN A 194 5.31 6.25 22.11
N ASP A 195 5.71 6.80 23.27
CA ASP A 195 5.69 8.24 23.55
C ASP A 195 6.88 8.96 22.87
N GLY A 196 7.15 8.60 21.61
CA GLY A 196 8.18 9.22 20.77
C GLY A 196 7.78 10.63 20.31
N PRO A 197 8.55 11.21 19.37
CA PRO A 197 8.13 12.44 18.71
C PRO A 197 6.81 12.21 17.94
N TYR A 198 6.13 13.31 17.64
CA TYR A 198 5.00 13.28 16.70
C TYR A 198 5.42 12.57 15.41
N THR A 199 4.68 11.55 15.01
CA THR A 199 4.88 10.83 13.77
C THR A 199 3.73 11.19 12.83
N HIS A 200 4.07 11.74 11.66
CA HIS A 200 3.08 12.13 10.64
C HIS A 200 2.59 10.89 9.88
N ASP A 201 3.51 10.08 9.41
CA ASP A 201 3.24 8.81 8.72
C ASP A 201 4.29 7.76 9.08
N ALA A 202 4.01 6.49 8.79
CA ALA A 202 4.94 5.39 9.03
C ALA A 202 4.75 4.26 8.02
N GLN A 203 5.84 3.62 7.64
CA GLN A 203 5.82 2.28 7.06
C GLN A 203 6.25 1.27 8.12
N VAL A 204 5.49 0.20 8.31
CA VAL A 204 5.82 -0.87 9.26
C VAL A 204 5.95 -2.20 8.52
N VAL A 205 7.11 -2.83 8.66
CA VAL A 205 7.44 -4.06 7.94
C VAL A 205 7.93 -5.16 8.87
N LEU A 206 7.71 -6.40 8.51
CA LEU A 206 8.51 -7.49 9.03
C LEU A 206 9.84 -7.46 8.26
N TYR A 207 10.90 -6.97 8.91
CA TYR A 207 12.15 -6.63 8.26
C TYR A 207 12.88 -7.88 7.73
N ASP A 208 13.22 -7.83 6.46
CA ASP A 208 13.99 -8.86 5.74
C ASP A 208 15.10 -8.25 4.87
N GLY A 209 15.47 -7.00 5.18
CA GLY A 209 16.54 -6.28 4.51
C GLY A 209 17.94 -6.76 4.89
N PRO A 210 18.99 -6.03 4.48
CA PRO A 210 20.39 -6.45 4.60
C PRO A 210 20.93 -6.48 6.03
N ASP A 211 20.33 -5.77 6.99
CA ASP A 211 20.78 -5.76 8.39
C ASP A 211 20.33 -7.03 9.12
N ALA A 212 21.26 -7.96 9.31
CA ALA A 212 20.96 -9.25 9.91
C ALA A 212 20.57 -9.19 11.40
N ASP A 213 20.91 -8.11 12.12
CA ASP A 213 20.60 -7.95 13.55
C ASP A 213 19.09 -7.71 13.76
N TYR A 214 18.40 -7.27 12.72
CA TYR A 214 16.98 -6.99 12.72
C TYR A 214 16.15 -7.94 11.85
N ALA A 215 16.76 -8.93 11.21
CA ALA A 215 16.05 -9.89 10.37
C ALA A 215 14.95 -10.62 11.16
N GLY A 216 13.70 -10.53 10.66
CA GLY A 216 12.51 -11.11 11.28
C GLY A 216 11.91 -10.28 12.42
N LYS A 217 12.46 -9.11 12.74
CA LYS A 217 11.84 -8.16 13.65
C LYS A 217 10.81 -7.30 12.90
N GLU A 218 9.84 -6.80 13.65
CA GLU A 218 8.92 -5.82 13.12
C GLU A 218 9.50 -4.42 13.34
N VAL A 219 9.73 -3.70 12.25
CA VAL A 219 10.40 -2.39 12.25
C VAL A 219 9.49 -1.33 11.65
N ALA A 220 9.35 -0.21 12.35
CA ALA A 220 8.65 0.97 11.88
C ALA A 220 9.64 2.03 11.41
N PHE A 221 9.44 2.55 10.20
CA PHE A 221 10.09 3.74 9.66
C PHE A 221 9.12 4.90 9.84
N CYS A 222 9.43 5.80 10.76
CA CYS A 222 8.55 6.88 11.21
C CYS A 222 8.99 8.21 10.60
N PHE A 223 8.07 8.92 9.97
CA PHE A 223 8.28 10.23 9.36
C PHE A 223 7.69 11.30 10.29
N ASN A 224 8.56 12.04 10.96
CA ASN A 224 8.22 12.77 12.18
C ASN A 224 8.01 14.28 11.96
N GLY A 225 7.62 14.71 10.77
CA GLY A 225 7.50 16.12 10.44
C GLY A 225 8.82 16.85 10.68
N SER A 226 8.86 17.86 11.52
CA SER A 226 10.10 18.59 11.86
C SER A 226 11.14 17.75 12.62
N GLY A 227 10.80 16.53 13.04
CA GLY A 227 11.68 15.62 13.77
C GLY A 227 12.55 14.73 12.88
N GLY A 228 12.39 14.78 11.56
CA GLY A 228 13.11 13.91 10.61
C GLY A 228 12.57 12.48 10.58
N VAL A 229 13.43 11.50 10.33
CA VAL A 229 13.09 10.08 10.27
C VAL A 229 13.56 9.36 11.54
N ALA A 230 12.74 8.48 12.09
CA ALA A 230 13.14 7.54 13.14
C ALA A 230 12.86 6.10 12.69
N ILE A 231 13.75 5.18 13.09
CA ILE A 231 13.62 3.75 12.90
C ILE A 231 13.38 3.11 14.28
N VAL A 232 12.31 2.33 14.42
CA VAL A 232 11.86 1.81 15.71
C VAL A 232 11.62 0.31 15.61
N ASP A 233 12.25 -0.49 16.49
CA ASP A 233 11.89 -1.90 16.70
C ASP A 233 10.55 -1.93 17.45
N VAL A 234 9.52 -2.41 16.79
CA VAL A 234 8.16 -2.53 17.31
C VAL A 234 7.75 -4.00 17.50
N THR A 235 8.71 -4.90 17.54
CA THR A 235 8.47 -6.34 17.74
C THR A 235 7.72 -6.60 19.04
N ASP A 236 8.17 -6.00 20.16
CA ASP A 236 7.41 -5.93 21.40
C ASP A 236 6.61 -4.63 21.47
N LYS A 237 5.28 -4.72 21.30
CA LYS A 237 4.39 -3.55 21.28
C LYS A 237 4.33 -2.85 22.63
N SER A 238 4.69 -3.54 23.71
CA SER A 238 4.74 -2.96 25.07
C SER A 238 6.05 -2.27 25.40
N ASP A 239 7.11 -2.51 24.61
CA ASP A 239 8.45 -1.95 24.77
C ASP A 239 9.08 -1.65 23.40
N MET A 240 8.54 -0.67 22.71
CA MET A 240 9.03 -0.24 21.39
C MET A 240 10.33 0.55 21.57
N VAL A 241 11.40 0.13 20.88
CA VAL A 241 12.74 0.67 21.06
C VAL A 241 13.19 1.42 19.81
N GLN A 242 13.56 2.70 19.95
CA GLN A 242 14.18 3.42 18.84
C GLN A 242 15.56 2.84 18.54
N ILE A 243 15.76 2.40 17.30
CA ILE A 243 17.03 1.91 16.74
C ILE A 243 17.89 3.12 16.40
N ALA A 244 17.38 3.99 15.52
CA ALA A 244 18.07 5.19 15.06
C ALA A 244 17.11 6.35 14.82
N ALA A 245 17.67 7.56 14.72
CA ALA A 245 16.96 8.71 14.17
C ALA A 245 17.97 9.58 13.40
N PHE A 246 17.51 10.16 12.29
CA PHE A 246 18.34 10.99 11.45
C PHE A 246 17.55 12.16 10.83
N ASN A 247 18.29 13.14 10.40
CA ASN A 247 17.77 14.31 9.70
C ASN A 247 18.61 14.59 8.45
N TYR A 248 18.19 15.52 7.63
CA TYR A 248 18.83 15.85 6.35
C TYR A 248 18.90 17.35 6.13
N SER A 249 19.66 17.76 5.12
CA SER A 249 19.82 19.18 4.80
C SER A 249 18.52 19.74 4.23
N GLN A 250 18.12 20.93 4.66
CA GLN A 250 16.87 21.59 4.29
C GLN A 250 15.61 20.80 4.71
N SER A 251 15.70 20.05 5.81
CA SER A 251 14.53 19.45 6.43
C SER A 251 13.59 20.53 6.94
N ALA A 252 12.32 20.41 6.57
CA ALA A 252 11.24 21.27 7.01
C ALA A 252 10.08 20.46 7.62
N TYR A 253 9.56 19.47 6.87
CA TYR A 253 8.49 18.61 7.35
C TYR A 253 8.58 17.23 6.67
N THR A 254 9.33 16.31 7.28
CA THR A 254 9.45 14.93 6.81
C THR A 254 8.07 14.27 6.82
N HIS A 255 7.54 14.03 5.63
CA HIS A 255 6.13 13.74 5.45
C HIS A 255 5.82 12.24 5.43
N GLN A 256 6.36 11.52 4.45
CA GLN A 256 6.06 10.12 4.20
C GLN A 256 7.24 9.47 3.46
N GLY A 257 7.33 8.13 3.46
CA GLY A 257 8.34 7.42 2.71
C GLY A 257 8.09 5.92 2.66
N TRP A 258 8.89 5.25 1.84
CA TRP A 258 8.76 3.82 1.58
C TRP A 258 10.13 3.19 1.32
N LEU A 259 10.33 1.97 1.82
CA LEU A 259 11.51 1.14 1.50
C LEU A 259 11.44 0.64 0.06
N ASP A 260 12.63 0.43 -0.54
CA ASP A 260 12.72 -0.45 -1.70
C ASP A 260 12.43 -1.92 -1.30
N GLU A 261 12.22 -2.76 -2.30
CA GLU A 261 11.87 -4.16 -2.06
C GLU A 261 12.98 -4.98 -1.42
N ASP A 262 14.24 -4.53 -1.56
CA ASP A 262 15.39 -5.15 -0.92
C ASP A 262 15.61 -4.70 0.54
N GLY A 263 14.84 -3.70 1.02
CA GLY A 263 14.98 -3.12 2.35
C GLY A 263 16.30 -2.39 2.56
N ARG A 264 16.92 -1.92 1.47
CA ARG A 264 18.20 -1.24 1.48
C ARG A 264 18.09 0.25 1.42
N PHE A 265 17.21 0.76 0.57
CA PHE A 265 17.03 2.21 0.39
C PHE A 265 15.67 2.63 0.91
N LEU A 266 15.67 3.69 1.72
CA LEU A 266 14.46 4.38 2.14
C LEU A 266 14.30 5.64 1.29
N TYR A 267 13.19 5.74 0.58
CA TYR A 267 12.77 6.92 -0.16
C TYR A 267 11.75 7.68 0.66
N PHE A 268 11.94 8.98 0.81
CA PHE A 268 11.04 9.81 1.60
C PHE A 268 11.01 11.24 1.08
N ASN A 269 10.01 11.99 1.51
CA ASN A 269 9.79 13.35 1.05
C ASN A 269 9.57 14.34 2.21
N ASP A 270 9.55 15.64 1.87
CA ASP A 270 9.41 16.76 2.79
C ASP A 270 8.39 17.75 2.24
N GLU A 271 7.18 17.74 2.80
CA GLU A 271 6.03 18.49 2.29
C GLU A 271 6.19 20.02 2.33
N LEU A 272 7.23 20.55 3.00
CA LEU A 272 7.40 21.99 3.17
C LEU A 272 8.73 22.54 2.63
N ASP A 273 9.61 21.73 2.07
CA ASP A 273 10.92 22.21 1.64
C ASP A 273 10.84 23.09 0.38
N GLU A 274 9.87 22.85 -0.55
CA GLU A 274 9.64 23.74 -1.67
C GLU A 274 9.19 25.13 -1.20
N SER A 275 8.27 25.17 -0.23
CA SER A 275 7.75 26.43 0.28
C SER A 275 8.75 27.19 1.15
N ASN A 276 9.60 26.48 1.91
CA ASN A 276 10.53 27.08 2.86
C ASN A 276 11.88 27.47 2.24
N TYR A 277 12.33 26.68 1.23
CA TYR A 277 13.67 26.86 0.66
C TYR A 277 13.62 27.19 -0.83
N GLY A 278 12.47 27.05 -1.51
CA GLY A 278 12.33 27.28 -2.95
C GLY A 278 12.97 26.17 -3.78
N ASN A 279 13.00 24.95 -3.25
CA ASN A 279 13.47 23.77 -3.95
C ASN A 279 12.49 23.39 -5.09
N GLY A 280 12.96 22.55 -6.03
CA GLY A 280 12.05 21.72 -6.83
C GLY A 280 11.52 20.57 -5.99
N THR A 281 10.54 19.85 -6.52
CA THR A 281 9.98 18.63 -5.90
C THR A 281 11.07 17.59 -5.67
N ARG A 282 11.25 17.11 -4.43
CA ARG A 282 12.37 16.24 -4.04
C ARG A 282 11.93 14.93 -3.43
N THR A 283 12.55 13.84 -3.88
CA THR A 283 12.54 12.56 -3.17
C THR A 283 13.92 12.33 -2.56
N TYR A 284 14.02 12.33 -1.25
CA TYR A 284 15.25 12.04 -0.52
C TYR A 284 15.52 10.54 -0.49
N ILE A 285 16.81 10.17 -0.40
CA ILE A 285 17.27 8.77 -0.46
C ILE A 285 18.22 8.53 0.71
N ALA A 286 17.88 7.56 1.56
CA ALA A 286 18.75 7.09 2.61
C ALA A 286 19.16 5.63 2.35
N ASP A 287 20.44 5.31 2.50
CA ASP A 287 20.94 3.93 2.63
C ASP A 287 20.68 3.49 4.08
N VAL A 288 19.82 2.51 4.25
CA VAL A 288 19.41 1.91 5.53
C VAL A 288 19.87 0.45 5.62
N SER A 289 20.94 0.09 4.91
CA SER A 289 21.55 -1.25 4.97
C SER A 289 22.02 -1.62 6.38
N ASP A 290 22.31 -0.64 7.21
CA ASP A 290 22.62 -0.72 8.64
C ASP A 290 21.59 0.18 9.34
N LEU A 291 20.62 -0.43 10.03
CA LEU A 291 19.52 0.29 10.68
C LEU A 291 19.99 1.13 11.87
N ASP A 292 21.14 0.78 12.48
CA ASP A 292 21.75 1.55 13.57
C ASP A 292 22.50 2.79 13.05
N ALA A 293 22.90 2.80 11.78
CA ALA A 293 23.68 3.86 11.18
C ALA A 293 23.19 4.29 9.78
N PRO A 294 21.91 4.70 9.65
CA PRO A 294 21.33 5.12 8.37
C PRO A 294 22.03 6.36 7.81
N VAL A 295 22.21 6.43 6.49
CA VAL A 295 22.92 7.52 5.83
C VAL A 295 22.07 8.11 4.70
N VAL A 296 21.74 9.40 4.77
CA VAL A 296 21.15 10.11 3.62
C VAL A 296 22.21 10.29 2.55
N ILE A 297 22.04 9.60 1.43
CA ILE A 297 23.02 9.56 0.32
C ILE A 297 22.75 10.61 -0.74
N GLY A 298 21.57 11.25 -0.74
CA GLY A 298 21.21 12.31 -1.67
C GLY A 298 19.71 12.47 -1.83
N PHE A 299 19.33 13.06 -2.93
CA PHE A 299 17.94 13.21 -3.36
C PHE A 299 17.85 13.22 -4.89
N TYR A 300 16.69 12.87 -5.39
CA TYR A 300 16.26 13.19 -6.75
C TYR A 300 15.45 14.49 -6.71
N GLU A 301 15.70 15.41 -7.63
CA GLU A 301 14.93 16.65 -7.79
C GLU A 301 14.28 16.65 -9.18
N ALA A 302 12.96 16.79 -9.22
CA ALA A 302 12.20 16.89 -10.45
C ALA A 302 12.35 18.27 -11.09
N ASP A 303 11.92 18.40 -12.33
CA ASP A 303 11.97 19.64 -13.12
C ASP A 303 10.76 20.58 -12.89
N ASN A 304 10.02 20.36 -11.79
CA ASN A 304 8.88 21.18 -11.38
C ASN A 304 9.01 21.62 -9.91
N THR A 305 8.07 22.44 -9.43
CA THR A 305 8.10 23.03 -8.09
C THR A 305 6.87 22.64 -7.25
N SER A 306 6.07 21.68 -7.73
CA SER A 306 4.92 21.20 -6.99
C SER A 306 5.35 20.55 -5.69
N VAL A 307 4.57 20.74 -4.64
CA VAL A 307 4.80 20.06 -3.36
C VAL A 307 4.65 18.55 -3.55
N ASP A 308 5.61 17.79 -3.03
CA ASP A 308 5.52 16.34 -2.97
C ASP A 308 4.59 15.87 -1.83
N HIS A 309 4.10 14.64 -1.93
CA HIS A 309 3.18 14.05 -0.95
C HIS A 309 3.41 12.52 -0.87
N ASN A 310 2.37 11.69 -0.87
CA ASN A 310 2.50 10.26 -0.65
C ASN A 310 3.23 9.54 -1.79
N LEU A 311 4.21 8.71 -1.46
CA LEU A 311 4.93 7.86 -2.39
C LEU A 311 4.90 6.39 -1.98
N TYR A 312 4.92 5.50 -2.96
CA TYR A 312 4.94 4.05 -2.77
C TYR A 312 5.93 3.39 -3.72
N VAL A 313 6.53 2.28 -3.29
CA VAL A 313 7.43 1.48 -4.12
C VAL A 313 6.74 0.18 -4.54
N ARG A 314 6.83 -0.15 -5.83
CA ARG A 314 6.44 -1.46 -6.38
C ARG A 314 7.50 -1.91 -7.39
N GLY A 315 8.13 -3.06 -7.13
CA GLY A 315 9.27 -3.52 -7.92
C GLY A 315 10.41 -2.52 -7.88
N ASN A 316 10.92 -2.16 -9.05
CA ASN A 316 11.98 -1.17 -9.19
C ASN A 316 11.43 0.25 -9.48
N LYS A 317 10.21 0.56 -9.07
CA LYS A 317 9.58 1.87 -9.37
C LYS A 317 9.02 2.53 -8.12
N ILE A 318 9.17 3.86 -8.06
CA ILE A 318 8.48 4.73 -7.12
C ILE A 318 7.32 5.41 -7.83
N PHE A 319 6.18 5.45 -7.15
CA PHE A 319 4.95 6.12 -7.56
C PHE A 319 4.70 7.27 -6.59
N ALA A 320 5.04 8.49 -6.96
CA ALA A 320 4.95 9.67 -6.12
C ALA A 320 3.76 10.54 -6.52
N SER A 321 2.91 10.87 -5.57
CA SER A 321 1.80 11.81 -5.68
C SER A 321 2.31 13.19 -5.31
N ASN A 322 2.42 14.09 -6.29
CA ASN A 322 3.03 15.40 -6.11
C ASN A 322 2.00 16.50 -6.36
N TYR A 323 1.01 16.59 -5.50
CA TYR A 323 -0.09 17.58 -5.55
C TYR A 323 -0.42 18.09 -6.96
N LEU A 324 0.02 19.30 -7.33
CA LEU A 324 -0.34 19.94 -8.60
C LEU A 324 0.34 19.34 -9.83
N SER A 325 1.44 18.61 -9.67
CA SER A 325 2.09 17.94 -10.82
C SER A 325 1.62 16.49 -11.03
N GLY A 326 0.66 16.02 -10.24
CA GLY A 326 0.04 14.72 -10.45
C GLY A 326 0.86 13.53 -9.95
N LEU A 327 0.70 12.38 -10.60
CA LEU A 327 1.49 11.18 -10.36
C LEU A 327 2.79 11.23 -11.16
N ARG A 328 3.91 11.03 -10.48
CA ARG A 328 5.25 10.90 -11.07
C ARG A 328 5.80 9.51 -10.76
N VAL A 329 6.26 8.81 -11.80
CA VAL A 329 6.86 7.48 -11.67
C VAL A 329 8.33 7.56 -12.02
N SER A 330 9.18 7.04 -11.13
CA SER A 330 10.63 6.97 -11.33
C SER A 330 11.13 5.54 -11.20
N GLU A 331 12.12 5.17 -11.99
CA GLU A 331 12.83 3.90 -11.85
C GLU A 331 13.95 4.01 -10.81
N ILE A 332 14.06 2.98 -9.98
CA ILE A 332 15.12 2.80 -8.99
C ILE A 332 16.31 2.11 -9.68
N GLY A 333 17.44 2.80 -9.71
CA GLY A 333 18.69 2.24 -10.20
C GLY A 333 19.47 1.46 -9.13
N PRO A 334 20.54 0.74 -9.50
CA PRO A 334 21.26 -0.20 -8.60
C PRO A 334 21.87 0.46 -7.35
N ASN A 335 22.09 1.76 -7.39
CA ASN A 335 22.67 2.54 -6.28
C ASN A 335 21.61 3.39 -5.56
N GLY A 336 20.34 3.07 -5.74
CA GLY A 336 19.22 3.83 -5.18
C GLY A 336 18.87 5.11 -5.93
N ASN A 337 19.63 5.52 -6.94
CA ASN A 337 19.35 6.72 -7.73
C ASN A 337 18.04 6.56 -8.52
N LEU A 338 17.30 7.67 -8.66
CA LEU A 338 16.04 7.72 -9.39
C LEU A 338 16.23 8.29 -10.79
N THR A 339 15.50 7.73 -11.76
CA THR A 339 15.38 8.27 -13.12
C THR A 339 13.92 8.38 -13.51
N PRO A 340 13.47 9.48 -14.12
CA PRO A 340 12.08 9.63 -14.57
C PRO A 340 11.69 8.49 -15.52
N TYR A 341 10.50 7.91 -15.28
CA TYR A 341 9.96 6.85 -16.13
C TYR A 341 8.66 7.25 -16.83
N ALA A 342 7.66 7.69 -16.05
CA ALA A 342 6.34 8.04 -16.56
C ALA A 342 5.68 9.10 -15.67
N TYR A 343 4.65 9.77 -16.18
CA TYR A 343 3.82 10.65 -15.36
C TYR A 343 2.40 10.77 -15.91
N PHE A 344 1.48 11.16 -15.01
CA PHE A 344 0.13 11.59 -15.33
C PHE A 344 -0.24 12.80 -14.47
N ASP A 345 -0.42 13.95 -15.10
CA ASP A 345 -0.74 15.18 -14.41
C ASP A 345 -2.26 15.36 -14.31
N THR A 346 -2.77 15.39 -13.07
CA THR A 346 -4.20 15.56 -12.79
C THR A 346 -4.64 17.02 -12.71
N ASN A 347 -3.70 17.98 -12.80
CA ASN A 347 -3.94 19.42 -12.64
C ASN A 347 -3.16 20.24 -13.69
N PRO A 348 -3.57 20.20 -14.96
CA PRO A 348 -2.79 20.69 -16.10
C PRO A 348 -2.53 22.20 -16.11
N ASP A 349 -3.14 22.97 -15.20
CA ASP A 349 -3.08 24.44 -15.23
C ASP A 349 -1.81 25.01 -14.59
N THR A 350 -1.17 24.29 -13.63
CA THR A 350 -0.02 24.80 -12.88
C THR A 350 0.67 23.74 -12.03
N ASP A 351 2.00 23.84 -11.93
CA ASP A 351 2.86 23.07 -11.02
C ASP A 351 3.41 23.94 -9.87
N SER A 352 2.68 24.97 -9.48
CA SER A 352 3.14 25.88 -8.42
C SER A 352 3.14 25.22 -7.03
N VAL A 353 3.83 25.84 -6.08
CA VAL A 353 3.86 25.40 -4.68
C VAL A 353 2.47 25.60 -4.06
N ALA A 354 1.71 24.52 -3.89
CA ALA A 354 0.41 24.52 -3.23
C ALA A 354 -0.02 23.11 -2.82
N PHE A 355 -0.82 23.02 -1.75
CA PHE A 355 -1.34 21.76 -1.17
C PHE A 355 -2.69 21.41 -1.80
N TYR A 356 -2.70 21.16 -3.11
CA TYR A 356 -3.91 20.94 -3.90
C TYR A 356 -3.62 19.99 -5.07
N GLY A 357 -4.56 19.13 -5.45
CA GLY A 357 -4.37 18.18 -6.54
C GLY A 357 -4.23 16.75 -6.07
N THR A 358 -3.23 16.03 -6.57
CA THR A 358 -2.99 14.61 -6.26
C THR A 358 -2.52 14.41 -4.83
N TRP A 359 -3.34 13.72 -4.03
CA TRP A 359 -3.06 13.42 -2.63
C TRP A 359 -2.30 12.12 -2.45
N SER A 360 -2.77 11.06 -3.07
CA SER A 360 -2.23 9.71 -2.92
C SER A 360 -2.45 8.87 -4.17
N ASN A 361 -1.82 7.70 -4.21
CA ASN A 361 -2.02 6.72 -5.25
C ASN A 361 -1.99 5.30 -4.67
N TYR A 362 -2.51 4.34 -5.43
CA TYR A 362 -2.40 2.92 -5.11
C TYR A 362 -1.92 2.15 -6.34
N PRO A 363 -0.66 1.71 -6.38
CA PRO A 363 -0.06 1.08 -7.55
C PRO A 363 -0.07 -0.46 -7.51
N TYR A 364 -0.71 -1.10 -6.51
CA TYR A 364 -0.51 -2.52 -6.22
C TYR A 364 -1.59 -3.46 -6.78
N PHE A 365 -2.47 -2.99 -7.64
CA PHE A 365 -3.46 -3.88 -8.24
C PHE A 365 -2.80 -4.94 -9.13
N PRO A 366 -3.24 -6.22 -9.05
CA PRO A 366 -2.76 -7.30 -9.93
C PRO A 366 -2.92 -7.01 -11.42
N SER A 367 -3.96 -6.25 -11.80
CA SER A 367 -4.14 -5.77 -13.17
C SER A 367 -3.02 -4.85 -13.66
N GLY A 368 -2.22 -4.28 -12.74
CA GLY A 368 -1.25 -3.23 -13.03
C GLY A 368 -1.85 -1.84 -13.14
N ASN A 369 -3.17 -1.71 -13.01
CA ASN A 369 -3.82 -0.42 -12.97
C ASN A 369 -3.41 0.35 -11.72
N ILE A 370 -3.37 1.68 -11.84
CA ILE A 370 -2.98 2.58 -10.76
C ILE A 370 -4.17 3.49 -10.46
N ALA A 371 -4.58 3.52 -9.20
CA ALA A 371 -5.54 4.50 -8.73
C ALA A 371 -4.82 5.76 -8.27
N ILE A 372 -5.33 6.93 -8.63
CA ILE A 372 -4.82 8.23 -8.19
C ILE A 372 -5.95 8.98 -7.50
N SER A 373 -5.74 9.36 -6.25
CA SER A 373 -6.66 10.20 -5.51
C SER A 373 -6.30 11.67 -5.73
N CYS A 374 -7.18 12.42 -6.39
CA CYS A 374 -7.05 13.85 -6.55
C CYS A 374 -8.03 14.58 -5.65
N ARG A 375 -7.51 15.45 -4.77
CA ARG A 375 -8.28 16.21 -3.79
C ARG A 375 -9.41 17.03 -4.40
N SER A 376 -9.18 17.60 -5.58
CA SER A 376 -10.09 18.55 -6.21
C SER A 376 -11.01 17.94 -7.25
N VAL A 377 -10.59 16.87 -7.91
CA VAL A 377 -11.32 16.26 -9.03
C VAL A 377 -12.03 14.98 -8.60
N GLY A 378 -11.30 14.05 -7.96
CA GLY A 378 -11.81 12.74 -7.59
C GLY A 378 -10.81 11.63 -7.88
N LEU A 379 -11.30 10.48 -8.34
CA LEU A 379 -10.53 9.28 -8.64
C LEU A 379 -10.14 9.23 -10.11
N PHE A 380 -8.85 9.09 -10.40
CA PHE A 380 -8.35 8.72 -11.72
C PHE A 380 -7.89 7.27 -11.69
N MET A 381 -8.18 6.53 -12.75
CA MET A 381 -7.58 5.24 -13.03
C MET A 381 -6.67 5.39 -14.24
N VAL A 382 -5.43 4.99 -14.11
CA VAL A 382 -4.44 5.00 -15.20
C VAL A 382 -3.74 3.65 -15.31
N SER A 383 -3.12 3.38 -16.47
CA SER A 383 -2.33 2.17 -16.67
C SER A 383 -1.02 2.47 -17.38
N ASP A 384 0.00 1.70 -17.06
CA ASP A 384 1.22 1.60 -17.84
C ASP A 384 0.96 0.61 -19.00
N PRO A 385 0.89 1.05 -20.27
CA PRO A 385 0.60 0.16 -21.39
C PRO A 385 1.72 -0.88 -21.66
N THR A 386 2.86 -0.73 -21.01
CA THR A 386 3.96 -1.70 -21.06
C THR A 386 3.94 -2.71 -19.92
N TYR A 387 3.04 -2.53 -18.93
CA TYR A 387 2.89 -3.47 -17.84
C TYR A 387 2.32 -4.79 -18.37
N ASP A 388 3.05 -5.86 -18.13
CA ASP A 388 2.62 -7.22 -18.42
C ASP A 388 2.36 -7.94 -17.11
N PRO A 389 1.09 -8.22 -16.75
CA PRO A 389 0.77 -8.94 -15.51
C PRO A 389 1.29 -10.39 -15.50
N THR A 390 1.67 -10.93 -16.65
CA THR A 390 2.33 -12.25 -16.74
C THR A 390 3.84 -12.14 -16.55
N ASN A 391 4.37 -10.94 -16.70
CA ASN A 391 5.75 -10.56 -16.46
C ASN A 391 5.87 -9.85 -15.09
N VAL A 392 5.15 -10.35 -14.08
CA VAL A 392 5.46 -10.05 -12.67
C VAL A 392 6.88 -10.51 -12.50
N GLY A 393 7.81 -9.53 -12.43
CA GLY A 393 9.21 -9.68 -12.72
C GLY A 393 9.71 -11.10 -12.46
N GLU A 394 10.28 -11.73 -13.46
CA GLU A 394 11.51 -12.43 -13.23
C GLU A 394 12.51 -11.40 -12.60
N LEU A 395 12.29 -11.01 -11.35
CA LEU A 395 13.41 -10.93 -10.45
C LEU A 395 14.09 -12.25 -10.71
N ALA A 396 15.24 -12.18 -11.37
CA ALA A 396 16.04 -13.36 -11.64
C ALA A 396 16.19 -14.04 -10.29
N LEU A 397 15.25 -14.93 -9.99
CA LEU A 397 15.44 -15.96 -9.02
C LEU A 397 16.67 -16.64 -9.59
N ALA A 398 17.83 -16.32 -9.03
CA ALA A 398 18.95 -17.22 -9.17
C ALA A 398 18.26 -18.57 -8.98
N GLU A 399 18.35 -19.48 -9.97
CA GLU A 399 17.62 -20.77 -9.98
C GLU A 399 17.98 -21.56 -8.72
N THR A 400 17.50 -21.08 -7.58
CA THR A 400 17.61 -21.76 -6.30
C THR A 400 16.45 -22.73 -6.25
N THR A 401 16.73 -23.95 -6.59
CA THR A 401 15.78 -25.04 -6.43
C THR A 401 15.56 -25.26 -4.94
N LEU A 402 14.31 -25.15 -4.48
CA LEU A 402 13.96 -25.50 -3.10
C LEU A 402 14.33 -26.94 -2.82
N ASN A 403 15.23 -27.16 -1.89
CA ASN A 403 15.69 -28.47 -1.45
C ASN A 403 15.27 -28.70 -0.01
N ALA A 404 14.94 -29.97 0.30
CA ALA A 404 14.56 -30.38 1.65
C ALA A 404 15.39 -31.62 2.04
N TYR A 405 16.08 -31.54 3.18
CA TYR A 405 16.90 -32.65 3.66
C TYR A 405 16.92 -32.74 5.20
N PRO A 406 17.20 -33.94 5.76
CA PRO A 406 17.27 -35.20 5.05
C PRO A 406 15.94 -35.59 4.41
N ASN A 407 16.00 -36.34 3.30
CA ASN A 407 14.78 -36.88 2.67
C ASN A 407 15.08 -38.35 2.26
N PRO A 408 14.57 -39.38 2.97
CA PRO A 408 13.57 -39.33 4.05
C PRO A 408 14.03 -38.59 5.31
N ALA A 409 13.08 -37.91 5.96
CA ALA A 409 13.28 -37.16 7.19
C ALA A 409 12.70 -37.91 8.41
N GLN A 410 13.28 -37.73 9.60
CA GLN A 410 12.84 -38.39 10.83
C GLN A 410 12.27 -37.41 11.87
N SER A 411 13.05 -36.43 12.30
CA SER A 411 12.68 -35.50 13.35
C SER A 411 12.92 -34.04 12.99
N VAL A 412 13.90 -33.76 12.16
CA VAL A 412 14.24 -32.40 11.70
C VAL A 412 14.29 -32.39 10.20
N LEU A 413 13.75 -31.34 9.60
CA LEU A 413 13.81 -31.06 8.19
C LEU A 413 14.49 -29.72 7.99
N THR A 414 15.48 -29.67 7.10
CA THR A 414 16.13 -28.44 6.66
C THR A 414 15.73 -28.15 5.23
N LEU A 415 15.33 -26.92 4.98
CA LEU A 415 15.08 -26.37 3.66
C LEU A 415 16.26 -25.51 3.26
N GLU A 416 16.67 -25.57 2.00
CA GLU A 416 17.66 -24.68 1.39
C GLU A 416 17.20 -24.26 0.01
N GLY A 417 17.73 -23.14 -0.49
CA GLY A 417 17.34 -22.59 -1.78
C GLY A 417 15.88 -22.06 -1.75
N MET A 418 15.41 -21.67 -0.56
CA MET A 418 14.15 -20.94 -0.49
C MET A 418 14.30 -19.64 -1.29
N PRO A 419 13.34 -19.28 -2.13
CA PRO A 419 13.27 -17.90 -2.58
C PRO A 419 13.27 -17.01 -1.34
N ARG A 420 13.67 -15.74 -1.42
CA ARG A 420 13.49 -14.79 -0.31
C ARG A 420 12.03 -14.87 0.12
N ALA A 421 11.78 -15.90 0.96
CA ALA A 421 10.46 -16.40 1.20
C ALA A 421 9.83 -15.58 2.29
N ALA A 422 8.59 -15.27 2.08
CA ALA A 422 7.78 -14.72 3.12
C ALA A 422 7.22 -15.83 4.01
N PHE A 423 6.87 -17.00 3.45
CA PHE A 423 6.13 -18.02 4.19
C PHE A 423 6.54 -19.44 3.81
N VAL A 424 6.46 -20.33 4.81
CA VAL A 424 6.58 -21.79 4.63
C VAL A 424 5.36 -22.47 5.27
N ARG A 425 4.81 -23.47 4.59
CA ARG A 425 3.77 -24.36 5.12
C ARG A 425 4.03 -25.80 4.68
N VAL A 426 3.50 -26.77 5.43
CA VAL A 426 3.58 -28.19 5.08
C VAL A 426 2.19 -28.79 4.99
N VAL A 427 1.91 -29.50 3.90
CA VAL A 427 0.65 -30.25 3.71
C VAL A 427 0.94 -31.75 3.65
N ASN A 428 0.01 -32.55 4.14
CA ASN A 428 0.07 -34.03 4.01
C ASN A 428 -0.43 -34.48 2.62
N ALA A 429 -0.41 -35.77 2.35
CA ALA A 429 -0.84 -36.38 1.11
C ALA A 429 -2.34 -36.16 0.79
N LEU A 430 -3.15 -35.73 1.75
CA LEU A 430 -4.56 -35.38 1.57
C LEU A 430 -4.76 -33.88 1.32
N GLY A 431 -3.69 -33.11 1.24
CA GLY A 431 -3.75 -31.65 1.06
C GLY A 431 -4.08 -30.87 2.34
N GLN A 432 -4.13 -31.53 3.49
CA GLN A 432 -4.40 -30.87 4.78
C GLN A 432 -3.11 -30.22 5.28
N GLU A 433 -3.19 -28.99 5.72
CA GLU A 433 -2.08 -28.28 6.34
C GLU A 433 -1.77 -28.90 7.70
N VAL A 434 -0.52 -29.37 7.86
CA VAL A 434 -0.03 -30.04 9.07
C VAL A 434 1.05 -29.22 9.79
N VAL A 435 1.65 -28.26 9.11
CA VAL A 435 2.38 -27.15 9.69
C VAL A 435 1.78 -25.89 9.14
N ALA A 436 1.24 -25.06 10.04
CA ALA A 436 0.60 -23.81 9.68
C ALA A 436 1.54 -22.90 8.91
N ARG A 437 1.01 -22.10 7.99
CA ARG A 437 1.73 -21.08 7.24
C ARG A 437 2.48 -20.19 8.23
N ARG A 438 3.80 -20.21 8.16
CA ARG A 438 4.69 -19.50 9.06
C ARG A 438 5.52 -18.50 8.26
N ALA A 439 5.58 -17.26 8.72
CA ALA A 439 6.51 -16.26 8.19
C ALA A 439 7.96 -16.68 8.42
N VAL A 440 8.79 -16.57 7.38
CA VAL A 440 10.23 -16.91 7.40
C VAL A 440 11.01 -15.83 6.63
N PRO A 441 10.96 -14.59 7.08
CA PRO A 441 11.48 -13.46 6.33
C PRO A 441 12.98 -13.60 6.06
N GLY A 442 13.37 -13.36 4.81
CA GLY A 442 14.76 -13.22 4.39
C GLY A 442 15.62 -14.47 4.49
N LEU A 443 15.10 -15.62 4.92
CA LEU A 443 15.88 -16.84 5.08
C LEU A 443 16.05 -17.57 3.75
N THR A 444 17.28 -17.87 3.37
CA THR A 444 17.61 -18.78 2.27
C THR A 444 17.62 -20.24 2.71
N GLY A 445 17.55 -20.49 4.03
CA GLY A 445 17.47 -21.81 4.63
C GLY A 445 16.72 -21.78 5.97
N LEU A 446 16.00 -22.85 6.28
CA LEU A 446 15.20 -23.01 7.50
C LEU A 446 15.25 -24.43 7.99
N SER A 447 15.52 -24.64 9.28
CA SER A 447 15.38 -25.95 9.93
C SER A 447 14.26 -25.92 10.95
N PHE A 448 13.39 -26.94 10.94
CA PHE A 448 12.28 -27.06 11.88
C PHE A 448 12.00 -28.52 12.27
N ASP A 449 11.41 -28.68 13.46
CA ASP A 449 11.05 -29.98 14.02
C ASP A 449 9.79 -30.52 13.32
N ILE A 450 9.88 -31.72 12.78
CA ILE A 450 8.80 -32.48 12.16
C ILE A 450 8.49 -33.76 12.94
N GLY A 451 9.07 -33.94 14.12
CA GLY A 451 8.88 -35.14 14.95
C GLY A 451 7.43 -35.41 15.36
N HIS A 452 6.58 -34.41 15.29
CA HIS A 452 5.13 -34.48 15.58
C HIS A 452 4.28 -34.86 14.36
N LEU A 453 4.82 -34.84 13.14
CA LEU A 453 4.07 -35.14 11.91
C LEU A 453 3.95 -36.67 11.71
N ALA A 454 2.89 -37.10 11.03
CA ALA A 454 2.71 -38.50 10.69
C ALA A 454 3.72 -38.99 9.66
N GLU A 455 4.05 -40.30 9.65
CA GLU A 455 4.83 -40.90 8.59
C GLU A 455 4.09 -40.83 7.23
N GLY A 456 4.85 -40.70 6.16
CA GLY A 456 4.31 -40.64 4.80
C GLY A 456 4.80 -39.44 3.99
N MET A 457 4.19 -39.26 2.83
CA MET A 457 4.53 -38.15 1.92
C MET A 457 3.90 -36.84 2.40
N HIS A 458 4.73 -35.80 2.40
CA HIS A 458 4.34 -34.44 2.68
C HIS A 458 4.84 -33.53 1.57
N VAL A 459 4.24 -32.37 1.40
CA VAL A 459 4.71 -31.33 0.49
C VAL A 459 4.99 -30.07 1.31
N VAL A 460 6.19 -29.57 1.18
CA VAL A 460 6.57 -28.26 1.73
C VAL A 460 6.39 -27.22 0.62
N HIS A 461 5.66 -26.17 0.94
CA HIS A 461 5.51 -25.00 0.09
C HIS A 461 6.27 -23.83 0.70
N ALA A 462 7.16 -23.21 -0.08
CA ALA A 462 7.78 -21.92 0.21
C ALA A 462 7.14 -20.89 -0.72
N GLU A 463 6.58 -19.85 -0.16
CA GLU A 463 5.81 -18.83 -0.86
C GLU A 463 6.50 -17.47 -0.70
N THR A 464 6.67 -16.71 -1.79
CA THR A 464 7.18 -15.33 -1.75
C THR A 464 6.08 -14.35 -1.32
N LYS A 465 6.45 -13.10 -1.04
CA LYS A 465 5.48 -12.03 -0.75
C LYS A 465 4.50 -11.81 -1.92
N GLU A 466 4.98 -12.04 -3.14
CA GLU A 466 4.22 -11.87 -4.39
C GLU A 466 3.35 -13.09 -4.73
N GLY A 467 3.29 -14.09 -3.83
CA GLY A 467 2.45 -15.29 -3.99
C GLY A 467 3.05 -16.38 -4.90
N GLN A 468 4.31 -16.27 -5.31
CA GLN A 468 4.98 -17.35 -6.04
C GLN A 468 5.26 -18.52 -5.09
N VAL A 469 4.97 -19.75 -5.51
CA VAL A 469 5.11 -20.93 -4.68
C VAL A 469 6.12 -21.90 -5.29
N GLN A 470 7.18 -22.19 -4.55
CA GLN A 470 8.04 -23.35 -4.79
C GLN A 470 7.61 -24.50 -3.89
N SER A 471 7.74 -25.72 -4.36
CA SER A 471 7.30 -26.90 -3.63
C SER A 471 8.30 -28.03 -3.71
N VAL A 472 8.51 -28.72 -2.59
CA VAL A 472 9.35 -29.90 -2.52
C VAL A 472 8.63 -31.04 -1.77
N GLN A 473 8.75 -32.25 -2.30
CA GLN A 473 8.19 -33.45 -1.65
C GLN A 473 9.16 -34.01 -0.62
N VAL A 474 8.63 -34.36 0.55
CA VAL A 474 9.40 -34.93 1.66
C VAL A 474 8.74 -36.20 2.15
N LEU A 475 9.50 -37.26 2.27
CA LEU A 475 9.07 -38.50 2.92
C LEU A 475 9.47 -38.46 4.40
N ILE A 476 8.48 -38.54 5.29
CA ILE A 476 8.71 -38.72 6.72
C ILE A 476 8.71 -40.22 7.02
N GLN A 477 9.83 -40.73 7.55
CA GLN A 477 10.01 -42.15 7.86
C GLN A 477 10.80 -42.25 9.17
N ARG A 478 10.29 -42.97 10.14
CA ARG A 478 10.91 -43.20 11.48
C ARG A 478 11.35 -44.62 11.65
#